data_3bc1a52d35c08990c2f4250da9daf428
#
_entry.id   3bc1a52d35c08990c2f4250da9daf428
#
_cell.length_a   1.000
_cell.length_b   1.000
_cell.length_c   1.000
_cell.angle_alpha   90.00
_cell.angle_beta   90.00
_cell.angle_gamma   90.00
#
_symmetry.space_group_name_H-M   'P 1'
#
loop_
_entity.id
_entity.type
_entity.pdbx_description
1 polymer ?
#
loop_
_entity_poly.entity_id
_entity_poly.type
_entity_poly.pdbx_seq_one_letter_code
_entity_poly.pdbx_strand_id
1 'polypeptide(L)'
;SLRRRQRQMCIRDRKVTPAVIEFVDIAGLVKGASKGEGLGNQFLANIREVDAIVHVVRCFEDSNIVHVDGSIDPLRDIETINLELIFSDLEILERRISKAVRAARNDKTIAKELALMERIKAHLEDGKMAKSFDDINDEDEQQWLESYNLLTYKPVIFAANVAEDDLADDGASNAGVQAVREYAKREDCEVFVVCAEIEQEIAELDDDEKSMFLEELGLKESGLEKLIKASYSLLG
;
A
#
# COMPACT_ATOMS: atom_id res chain seq x y z
N SER A 1 -30.37 -10.82 37.25
CA SER A 1 -29.86 -12.14 36.84
C SER A 1 -30.30 -12.58 35.45
N LEU A 2 -31.55 -12.27 35.04
CA LEU A 2 -32.07 -12.57 33.71
C LEU A 2 -31.41 -11.79 32.58
N ARG A 3 -31.04 -10.51 32.80
CA ARG A 3 -30.31 -9.68 31.81
C ARG A 3 -28.88 -10.16 31.57
N ARG A 4 -28.24 -10.79 32.57
CA ARG A 4 -26.87 -11.36 32.39
C ARG A 4 -26.91 -12.66 31.59
N ARG A 5 -27.94 -13.49 31.76
CA ARG A 5 -28.12 -14.72 30.96
C ARG A 5 -28.48 -14.43 29.50
N GLN A 6 -29.30 -13.40 29.24
CA GLN A 6 -29.60 -13.00 27.86
C GLN A 6 -28.39 -12.44 27.11
N ARG A 7 -27.50 -11.67 27.79
CA ARG A 7 -26.24 -11.21 27.18
C ARG A 7 -25.27 -12.35 26.89
N GLN A 8 -25.19 -13.38 27.75
CA GLN A 8 -24.38 -14.55 27.49
C GLN A 8 -24.94 -15.45 26.38
N MET A 9 -26.24 -15.55 26.22
CA MET A 9 -26.86 -16.26 25.08
C MET A 9 -26.61 -15.56 23.75
N CYS A 10 -26.70 -14.23 23.67
CA CYS A 10 -26.40 -13.48 22.45
C CYS A 10 -24.93 -13.58 21.98
N ILE A 11 -24.00 -13.83 22.89
CA ILE A 11 -22.56 -14.02 22.54
C ILE A 11 -22.30 -15.45 22.05
N ARG A 12 -23.09 -16.42 22.48
CA ARG A 12 -22.87 -17.84 22.15
C ARG A 12 -23.36 -18.22 20.74
N ASP A 13 -24.28 -17.48 20.16
CA ASP A 13 -24.89 -17.78 18.85
C ASP A 13 -24.32 -16.92 17.71
N ARG A 14 -23.31 -16.09 17.97
CA ARG A 14 -22.61 -15.37 16.89
C ARG A 14 -21.68 -16.34 16.17
N LYS A 15 -22.02 -16.66 14.94
CA LYS A 15 -21.12 -17.35 14.02
C LYS A 15 -19.92 -16.41 13.75
N VAL A 16 -18.77 -16.70 14.35
CA VAL A 16 -17.53 -16.01 14.06
C VAL A 16 -17.06 -16.53 12.70
N THR A 17 -17.15 -15.69 11.69
CA THR A 17 -16.53 -15.97 10.40
C THR A 17 -15.17 -15.26 10.40
N PRO A 18 -14.07 -16.01 10.36
CA PRO A 18 -12.74 -15.37 10.27
C PRO A 18 -12.66 -14.60 8.96
N ALA A 19 -12.20 -13.35 9.03
CA ALA A 19 -11.78 -12.62 7.84
C ALA A 19 -10.49 -13.24 7.30
N VAL A 20 -10.38 -13.36 5.99
CA VAL A 20 -9.18 -13.88 5.32
C VAL A 20 -8.55 -12.74 4.54
N ILE A 21 -7.26 -12.51 4.75
CA ILE A 21 -6.44 -11.60 3.95
C ILE A 21 -5.52 -12.45 3.11
N GLU A 22 -5.53 -12.25 1.80
CA GLU A 22 -4.65 -12.92 0.85
C GLU A 22 -3.51 -11.97 0.49
N PHE A 23 -2.27 -12.41 0.68
CA PHE A 23 -1.08 -11.70 0.24
C PHE A 23 -0.61 -12.28 -1.10
N VAL A 24 -0.47 -11.39 -2.09
CA VAL A 24 0.02 -11.74 -3.43
C VAL A 24 1.39 -11.12 -3.61
N ASP A 25 2.40 -11.96 -3.84
CA ASP A 25 3.74 -11.47 -4.20
C ASP A 25 3.73 -10.98 -5.65
N ILE A 26 4.13 -9.74 -5.84
CA ILE A 26 4.21 -9.09 -7.15
C ILE A 26 5.67 -8.74 -7.40
N ALA A 27 6.22 -9.24 -8.51
CA ALA A 27 7.60 -8.96 -8.91
C ALA A 27 7.87 -7.45 -8.90
N GLY A 28 9.05 -7.05 -8.41
CA GLY A 28 9.39 -5.65 -8.19
C GLY A 28 9.22 -4.76 -9.43
N LEU A 29 8.69 -3.56 -9.22
CA LEU A 29 8.54 -2.55 -10.26
C LEU A 29 9.90 -1.97 -10.60
N VAL A 30 10.20 -1.87 -11.89
CA VAL A 30 11.37 -1.16 -12.41
C VAL A 30 10.93 0.13 -13.09
N LYS A 31 11.78 1.14 -13.05
CA LYS A 31 11.58 2.42 -13.73
C LYS A 31 11.25 2.21 -15.22
N GLY A 32 10.21 2.86 -15.71
CA GLY A 32 9.74 2.71 -17.08
C GLY A 32 8.70 1.60 -17.29
N ALA A 33 8.20 0.97 -16.24
CA ALA A 33 7.19 -0.09 -16.32
C ALA A 33 5.89 0.36 -16.99
N SER A 34 5.48 1.62 -16.78
CA SER A 34 4.28 2.21 -17.42
C SER A 34 4.43 2.41 -18.93
N LYS A 35 5.65 2.50 -19.44
CA LYS A 35 5.95 2.69 -20.87
C LYS A 35 6.40 1.40 -21.57
N GLY A 36 6.61 0.31 -20.81
CA GLY A 36 7.14 -0.95 -21.31
C GLY A 36 6.08 -1.89 -21.85
N GLU A 37 6.42 -2.62 -22.92
CA GLU A 37 5.69 -3.81 -23.34
C GLU A 37 6.07 -4.99 -22.42
N GLY A 38 5.10 -5.76 -21.96
CA GLY A 38 5.34 -7.03 -21.27
C GLY A 38 5.23 -6.96 -19.74
N LEU A 39 6.32 -7.25 -19.00
CA LEU A 39 6.30 -7.46 -17.54
C LEU A 39 5.80 -6.26 -16.73
N GLY A 40 6.09 -5.03 -17.16
CA GLY A 40 5.63 -3.82 -16.47
C GLY A 40 4.11 -3.67 -16.50
N ASN A 41 3.48 -3.91 -17.65
CA ASN A 41 2.03 -3.85 -17.79
C ASN A 41 1.33 -4.95 -16.97
N GLN A 42 1.93 -6.14 -16.90
CA GLN A 42 1.41 -7.23 -16.08
C GLN A 42 1.50 -6.91 -14.59
N PHE A 43 2.60 -6.30 -14.15
CA PHE A 43 2.78 -5.82 -12.79
C PHE A 43 1.67 -4.82 -12.40
N LEU A 44 1.46 -3.79 -13.22
CA LEU A 44 0.42 -2.78 -12.95
C LEU A 44 -1.00 -3.37 -12.98
N ALA A 45 -1.24 -4.39 -13.83
CA ALA A 45 -2.51 -5.13 -13.84
C ALA A 45 -2.73 -5.89 -12.52
N ASN A 46 -1.71 -6.56 -11.98
CA ASN A 46 -1.80 -7.27 -10.71
C ASN A 46 -2.11 -6.31 -9.55
N ILE A 47 -1.48 -5.12 -9.51
CA ILE A 47 -1.82 -4.10 -8.50
C ILE A 47 -3.28 -3.64 -8.60
N ARG A 48 -3.88 -3.63 -9.79
CA ARG A 48 -5.30 -3.23 -9.93
C ARG A 48 -6.27 -4.20 -9.28
N GLU A 49 -5.90 -5.47 -9.17
CA GLU A 49 -6.76 -6.53 -8.65
C GLU A 49 -6.77 -6.60 -7.11
N VAL A 50 -5.79 -5.98 -6.43
CA VAL A 50 -5.71 -6.01 -4.96
C VAL A 50 -6.41 -4.81 -4.33
N ASP A 51 -6.82 -4.95 -3.06
CA ASP A 51 -7.52 -3.90 -2.30
C ASP A 51 -6.56 -2.90 -1.65
N ALA A 52 -5.34 -3.34 -1.32
CA ALA A 52 -4.30 -2.51 -0.69
C ALA A 52 -2.90 -2.94 -1.16
N ILE A 53 -1.92 -2.08 -0.93
CA ILE A 53 -0.52 -2.29 -1.34
C ILE A 53 0.36 -2.31 -0.10
N VAL A 54 1.23 -3.32 0.01
CA VAL A 54 2.36 -3.31 0.94
C VAL A 54 3.60 -2.96 0.15
N HIS A 55 4.13 -1.77 0.37
CA HIS A 55 5.34 -1.30 -0.30
C HIS A 55 6.56 -1.61 0.55
N VAL A 56 7.33 -2.61 0.14
CA VAL A 56 8.59 -2.97 0.80
C VAL A 56 9.68 -2.01 0.34
N VAL A 57 10.25 -1.26 1.30
CA VAL A 57 11.26 -0.23 1.05
C VAL A 57 12.58 -0.65 1.67
N ARG A 58 13.64 -0.69 0.88
CA ARG A 58 14.98 -1.05 1.35
C ARG A 58 15.58 0.07 2.18
N CYS A 59 15.90 -0.22 3.45
CA CYS A 59 16.54 0.69 4.40
C CYS A 59 17.83 0.11 5.01
N PHE A 60 18.49 -0.82 4.32
CA PHE A 60 19.74 -1.46 4.75
C PHE A 60 20.80 -1.44 3.64
N GLU A 61 22.07 -1.39 4.02
CA GLU A 61 23.20 -1.52 3.10
C GLU A 61 23.68 -2.97 3.07
N ASP A 62 23.86 -3.51 1.87
CA ASP A 62 24.49 -4.81 1.64
C ASP A 62 25.33 -4.72 0.37
N SER A 63 26.63 -4.97 0.51
CA SER A 63 27.58 -4.93 -0.60
C SER A 63 27.37 -6.03 -1.65
N ASN A 64 26.66 -7.09 -1.28
CA ASN A 64 26.36 -8.22 -2.16
C ASN A 64 25.10 -7.99 -3.02
N ILE A 65 24.26 -7.03 -2.62
CA ILE A 65 23.00 -6.71 -3.31
C ILE A 65 23.17 -5.38 -4.06
N VAL A 66 23.33 -5.47 -5.38
CA VAL A 66 23.45 -4.29 -6.23
C VAL A 66 22.13 -3.53 -6.26
N HIS A 67 22.18 -2.22 -5.95
CA HIS A 67 21.03 -1.34 -6.16
C HIS A 67 20.99 -0.86 -7.61
N VAL A 68 19.81 -0.82 -8.23
CA VAL A 68 19.63 -0.43 -9.65
C VAL A 68 20.19 0.97 -9.93
N ASP A 69 20.05 1.92 -8.99
CA ASP A 69 20.50 3.29 -9.11
C ASP A 69 21.86 3.57 -8.39
N GLY A 70 22.57 2.53 -7.94
CA GLY A 70 23.93 2.61 -7.38
C GLY A 70 24.02 3.14 -5.95
N SER A 71 22.96 3.64 -5.35
CA SER A 71 22.89 4.09 -3.95
C SER A 71 21.53 3.79 -3.36
N ILE A 72 21.49 3.55 -2.04
CA ILE A 72 20.24 3.31 -1.30
C ILE A 72 19.65 4.68 -0.94
N ASP A 73 18.45 4.92 -1.41
CA ASP A 73 17.66 6.11 -1.08
C ASP A 73 16.18 5.72 -1.02
N PRO A 74 15.66 5.44 0.17
CA PRO A 74 14.29 4.98 0.35
C PRO A 74 13.22 5.92 -0.23
N LEU A 75 13.42 7.24 -0.12
CA LEU A 75 12.46 8.21 -0.63
C LEU A 75 12.45 8.25 -2.16
N ARG A 76 13.62 8.24 -2.80
CA ARG A 76 13.74 8.15 -4.25
C ARG A 76 13.06 6.88 -4.78
N ASP A 77 13.21 5.77 -4.08
CA ASP A 77 12.62 4.50 -4.47
C ASP A 77 11.09 4.55 -4.37
N ILE A 78 10.55 5.13 -3.29
CA ILE A 78 9.11 5.39 -3.14
C ILE A 78 8.60 6.32 -4.25
N GLU A 79 9.27 7.42 -4.50
CA GLU A 79 8.88 8.39 -5.54
C GLU A 79 8.89 7.77 -6.92
N THR A 80 9.88 6.92 -7.23
CA THR A 80 9.97 6.20 -8.50
C THR A 80 8.74 5.31 -8.73
N ILE A 81 8.34 4.54 -7.71
CA ILE A 81 7.16 3.69 -7.77
C ILE A 81 5.89 4.55 -7.93
N ASN A 82 5.75 5.60 -7.13
CA ASN A 82 4.59 6.49 -7.19
C ASN A 82 4.43 7.11 -8.58
N LEU A 83 5.51 7.54 -9.22
CA LEU A 83 5.47 8.08 -10.58
C LEU A 83 4.98 7.05 -11.61
N GLU A 84 5.41 5.80 -11.50
CA GLU A 84 4.94 4.74 -12.39
C GLU A 84 3.43 4.45 -12.21
N LEU A 85 2.94 4.48 -10.96
CA LEU A 85 1.50 4.36 -10.67
C LEU A 85 0.72 5.56 -11.25
N ILE A 86 1.22 6.78 -11.05
CA ILE A 86 0.63 8.01 -11.59
C ILE A 86 0.54 7.94 -13.13
N PHE A 87 1.61 7.58 -13.83
CA PHE A 87 1.59 7.48 -15.28
C PHE A 87 0.57 6.46 -15.78
N SER A 88 0.45 5.31 -15.11
CA SER A 88 -0.57 4.32 -15.42
C SER A 88 -1.99 4.85 -15.25
N ASP A 89 -2.25 5.61 -14.20
CA ASP A 89 -3.56 6.19 -13.94
C ASP A 89 -3.90 7.33 -14.89
N LEU A 90 -2.93 8.17 -15.23
CA LEU A 90 -3.07 9.22 -16.25
C LEU A 90 -3.49 8.64 -17.61
N GLU A 91 -2.88 7.54 -18.03
CA GLU A 91 -3.26 6.86 -19.27
C GLU A 91 -4.72 6.39 -19.28
N ILE A 92 -5.21 5.89 -18.13
CA ILE A 92 -6.61 5.48 -17.99
C ILE A 92 -7.54 6.67 -18.04
N LEU A 93 -7.24 7.72 -17.28
CA LEU A 93 -8.07 8.92 -17.26
C LEU A 93 -8.13 9.57 -18.63
N GLU A 94 -7.02 9.68 -19.34
CA GLU A 94 -6.99 10.24 -20.71
C GLU A 94 -7.87 9.44 -21.68
N ARG A 95 -7.84 8.12 -21.61
CA ARG A 95 -8.74 7.27 -22.42
C ARG A 95 -10.21 7.46 -22.07
N ARG A 96 -10.55 7.60 -20.77
CA ARG A 96 -11.93 7.86 -20.31
C ARG A 96 -12.40 9.25 -20.75
N ILE A 97 -11.60 10.29 -20.52
CA ILE A 97 -11.86 11.68 -20.93
C ILE A 97 -12.12 11.75 -22.42
N SER A 98 -11.25 11.15 -23.25
CA SER A 98 -11.42 11.16 -24.72
C SER A 98 -12.74 10.54 -25.18
N LYS A 99 -13.24 9.53 -24.50
CA LYS A 99 -14.55 8.92 -24.78
C LYS A 99 -15.71 9.79 -24.30
N ALA A 100 -15.57 10.45 -23.14
CA ALA A 100 -16.62 11.24 -22.52
C ALA A 100 -16.88 12.58 -23.22
N VAL A 101 -15.87 13.22 -23.82
CA VAL A 101 -15.93 14.57 -24.41
C VAL A 101 -17.10 14.77 -25.40
N ARG A 102 -17.39 13.77 -26.23
CA ARG A 102 -18.51 13.88 -27.21
C ARG A 102 -19.86 13.75 -26.55
N ALA A 103 -20.00 12.81 -25.62
CA ALA A 103 -21.24 12.51 -24.91
C ALA A 103 -21.60 13.64 -23.94
N ALA A 104 -20.62 14.26 -23.28
CA ALA A 104 -20.77 15.37 -22.35
C ALA A 104 -21.48 16.60 -22.95
N ARG A 105 -21.49 16.75 -24.27
CA ARG A 105 -22.19 17.88 -24.96
C ARG A 105 -23.71 17.81 -24.82
N ASN A 106 -24.25 16.58 -24.67
CA ASN A 106 -25.69 16.34 -24.65
C ASN A 106 -26.19 15.76 -23.32
N ASP A 107 -25.29 15.45 -22.41
CA ASP A 107 -25.61 14.84 -21.11
C ASP A 107 -24.87 15.57 -19.97
N LYS A 108 -25.67 16.19 -19.07
CA LYS A 108 -25.12 16.97 -17.95
C LYS A 108 -24.41 16.10 -16.91
N THR A 109 -24.84 14.85 -16.74
CA THR A 109 -24.22 13.90 -15.81
C THR A 109 -22.82 13.54 -16.31
N ILE A 110 -22.71 13.23 -17.62
CA ILE A 110 -21.41 12.94 -18.23
C ILE A 110 -20.52 14.18 -18.24
N ALA A 111 -21.08 15.38 -18.42
CA ALA A 111 -20.31 16.61 -18.34
C ALA A 111 -19.73 16.87 -16.93
N LYS A 112 -20.49 16.54 -15.87
CA LYS A 112 -20.05 16.60 -14.49
C LYS A 112 -18.94 15.58 -14.21
N GLU A 113 -19.12 14.33 -14.63
CA GLU A 113 -18.11 13.27 -14.49
C GLU A 113 -16.83 13.63 -15.26
N LEU A 114 -16.94 14.21 -16.47
CA LEU A 114 -15.80 14.69 -17.25
C LEU A 114 -15.00 15.76 -16.49
N ALA A 115 -15.69 16.75 -15.89
CA ALA A 115 -15.04 17.78 -15.09
C ALA A 115 -14.30 17.20 -13.86
N LEU A 116 -14.85 16.17 -13.22
CA LEU A 116 -14.16 15.44 -12.15
C LEU A 116 -12.89 14.77 -12.68
N MET A 117 -12.98 14.01 -13.77
CA MET A 117 -11.82 13.33 -14.36
C MET A 117 -10.70 14.32 -14.73
N GLU A 118 -11.03 15.49 -15.25
CA GLU A 118 -10.05 16.55 -15.57
C GLU A 118 -9.38 17.11 -14.31
N ARG A 119 -10.12 17.30 -13.20
CA ARG A 119 -9.55 17.73 -11.91
C ARG A 119 -8.62 16.66 -11.31
N ILE A 120 -9.03 15.40 -11.33
CA ILE A 120 -8.19 14.30 -10.86
C ILE A 120 -6.93 14.19 -11.73
N LYS A 121 -7.07 14.32 -13.06
CA LYS A 121 -5.93 14.32 -13.99
C LYS A 121 -4.92 15.41 -13.63
N ALA A 122 -5.38 16.65 -13.43
CA ALA A 122 -4.52 17.76 -13.04
C ALA A 122 -3.81 17.50 -11.70
N HIS A 123 -4.50 16.92 -10.71
CA HIS A 123 -3.92 16.55 -9.43
C HIS A 123 -2.79 15.50 -9.57
N LEU A 124 -2.97 14.50 -10.43
CA LEU A 124 -1.93 13.50 -10.74
C LEU A 124 -0.77 14.10 -11.53
N GLU A 125 -1.03 15.01 -12.46
CA GLU A 125 0.02 15.74 -13.23
C GLU A 125 0.90 16.61 -12.33
N ASP A 126 0.36 17.09 -11.20
CA ASP A 126 1.12 17.76 -10.14
C ASP A 126 1.98 16.78 -9.29
N GLY A 127 1.99 15.50 -9.62
CA GLY A 127 2.75 14.47 -8.90
C GLY A 127 2.11 14.00 -7.59
N LYS A 128 0.83 14.31 -7.36
CA LYS A 128 0.09 13.92 -6.14
C LYS A 128 -0.69 12.63 -6.38
N MET A 129 -0.79 11.81 -5.34
CA MET A 129 -1.56 10.56 -5.38
C MET A 129 -3.06 10.83 -5.35
N ALA A 130 -3.87 10.05 -6.08
CA ALA A 130 -5.33 10.24 -6.10
C ALA A 130 -5.99 10.12 -4.73
N LYS A 131 -5.40 9.36 -3.79
CA LYS A 131 -5.89 9.25 -2.41
C LYS A 131 -5.86 10.58 -1.64
N SER A 132 -5.01 11.53 -2.05
CA SER A 132 -4.93 12.88 -1.46
C SER A 132 -5.82 13.90 -2.17
N PHE A 133 -6.65 13.45 -3.14
CA PHE A 133 -7.58 14.31 -3.83
C PHE A 133 -8.80 14.59 -2.97
N ASP A 134 -9.01 15.83 -2.58
CA ASP A 134 -10.06 16.31 -1.67
C ASP A 134 -11.10 17.23 -2.31
N ASP A 135 -10.93 17.55 -3.61
CA ASP A 135 -11.87 18.41 -4.37
C ASP A 135 -13.08 17.60 -4.88
N ILE A 136 -13.84 17.02 -3.95
CA ILE A 136 -15.08 16.26 -4.18
C ILE A 136 -16.27 17.12 -3.78
N ASN A 137 -17.22 17.31 -4.69
CA ASN A 137 -18.36 18.20 -4.48
C ASN A 137 -19.59 17.50 -3.89
N ASP A 138 -19.77 16.20 -4.16
CA ASP A 138 -20.92 15.42 -3.71
C ASP A 138 -20.67 13.89 -3.75
N GLU A 139 -21.69 13.12 -3.34
CA GLU A 139 -21.63 11.66 -3.26
C GLU A 139 -21.44 10.99 -4.64
N ASP A 140 -21.98 11.56 -5.71
CA ASP A 140 -21.82 11.00 -7.06
C ASP A 140 -20.35 11.04 -7.49
N GLU A 141 -19.67 12.18 -7.24
CA GLU A 141 -18.25 12.35 -7.56
C GLU A 141 -17.38 11.39 -6.74
N GLN A 142 -17.71 11.16 -5.46
CA GLN A 142 -17.03 10.19 -4.63
C GLN A 142 -17.16 8.78 -5.19
N GLN A 143 -18.39 8.36 -5.56
CA GLN A 143 -18.65 7.05 -6.15
C GLN A 143 -17.93 6.87 -7.50
N TRP A 144 -17.87 7.90 -8.33
CA TRP A 144 -17.14 7.85 -9.59
C TRP A 144 -15.65 7.69 -9.37
N LEU A 145 -15.04 8.46 -8.46
CA LEU A 145 -13.62 8.33 -8.12
C LEU A 145 -13.29 6.90 -7.69
N GLU A 146 -14.07 6.32 -6.78
CA GLU A 146 -13.91 4.92 -6.33
C GLU A 146 -14.05 3.92 -7.48
N SER A 147 -15.00 4.16 -8.41
CA SER A 147 -15.25 3.29 -9.57
C SER A 147 -14.12 3.28 -10.61
N TYR A 148 -13.26 4.30 -10.61
CA TYR A 148 -12.16 4.39 -11.58
C TYR A 148 -11.07 3.36 -11.32
N ASN A 149 -11.01 2.80 -10.11
CA ASN A 149 -10.01 1.81 -9.68
C ASN A 149 -8.59 2.28 -9.97
N LEU A 150 -8.29 3.52 -9.60
CA LEU A 150 -6.96 4.11 -9.76
C LEU A 150 -5.96 3.43 -8.82
N LEU A 151 -4.76 3.16 -9.31
CA LEU A 151 -3.68 2.58 -8.51
C LEU A 151 -3.23 3.54 -7.40
N THR A 152 -3.20 4.83 -7.70
CA THR A 152 -2.82 5.90 -6.77
C THR A 152 -3.90 6.20 -5.71
N TYR A 153 -5.09 5.61 -5.83
CA TYR A 153 -6.18 5.72 -4.85
C TYR A 153 -6.14 4.61 -3.81
N LYS A 154 -5.43 3.51 -4.08
CA LYS A 154 -5.35 2.36 -3.17
C LYS A 154 -4.61 2.72 -1.88
N PRO A 155 -5.09 2.18 -0.74
CA PRO A 155 -4.37 2.29 0.54
C PRO A 155 -2.99 1.65 0.45
N VAL A 156 -1.99 2.26 1.10
CA VAL A 156 -0.60 1.78 1.11
C VAL A 156 -0.10 1.67 2.55
N ILE A 157 0.58 0.56 2.85
CA ILE A 157 1.38 0.36 4.06
C ILE A 157 2.84 0.26 3.62
N PHE A 158 3.74 0.94 4.34
CA PHE A 158 5.18 0.81 4.09
C PHE A 158 5.81 -0.21 5.04
N ALA A 159 6.51 -1.19 4.46
CA ALA A 159 7.36 -2.12 5.18
C ALA A 159 8.82 -1.66 5.01
N ALA A 160 9.39 -1.00 6.01
CA ALA A 160 10.79 -0.59 6.01
C ALA A 160 11.66 -1.81 6.30
N ASN A 161 12.31 -2.35 5.27
CA ASN A 161 13.18 -3.51 5.37
C ASN A 161 14.59 -3.07 5.78
N VAL A 162 15.01 -3.51 6.97
CA VAL A 162 16.27 -3.14 7.63
C VAL A 162 17.19 -4.34 7.82
N ALA A 163 18.44 -4.11 8.22
CA ALA A 163 19.32 -5.14 8.73
C ALA A 163 18.92 -5.57 10.15
N GLU A 164 19.41 -6.73 10.61
CA GLU A 164 19.12 -7.29 11.93
C GLU A 164 19.41 -6.29 13.06
N ASP A 165 20.57 -5.62 13.00
CA ASP A 165 21.02 -4.66 14.03
C ASP A 165 20.02 -3.51 14.28
N ASP A 166 19.21 -3.16 13.30
CA ASP A 166 18.21 -2.08 13.38
C ASP A 166 16.86 -2.54 13.97
N LEU A 167 16.66 -3.86 14.18
CA LEU A 167 15.39 -4.38 14.71
C LEU A 167 15.17 -4.04 16.18
N ALA A 168 16.22 -4.09 17.00
CA ALA A 168 16.12 -3.95 18.45
C ALA A 168 15.52 -2.59 18.89
N ASP A 169 15.79 -1.51 18.14
CA ASP A 169 15.25 -0.17 18.37
C ASP A 169 14.10 0.21 17.41
N ASP A 170 13.55 -0.78 16.69
CA ASP A 170 12.52 -0.59 15.66
C ASP A 170 12.95 0.40 14.58
N GLY A 171 14.24 0.40 14.21
CA GLY A 171 14.82 1.29 13.20
C GLY A 171 14.92 2.75 13.63
N ALA A 172 14.88 3.05 14.94
CA ALA A 172 14.89 4.43 15.43
C ALA A 172 16.21 5.16 15.09
N SER A 173 17.33 4.45 15.08
CA SER A 173 18.66 4.96 14.68
C SER A 173 18.89 4.96 13.17
N ASN A 174 18.06 4.29 12.37
CA ASN A 174 18.20 4.19 10.93
C ASN A 174 17.61 5.42 10.21
N ALA A 175 18.46 6.23 9.58
CA ALA A 175 18.05 7.44 8.88
C ALA A 175 17.06 7.17 7.72
N GLY A 176 17.19 6.05 7.01
CA GLY A 176 16.26 5.63 5.97
C GLY A 176 14.88 5.36 6.51
N VAL A 177 14.79 4.63 7.64
CA VAL A 177 13.51 4.37 8.32
C VAL A 177 12.85 5.67 8.77
N GLN A 178 13.61 6.61 9.36
CA GLN A 178 13.07 7.90 9.77
C GLN A 178 12.53 8.71 8.59
N ALA A 179 13.25 8.71 7.46
CA ALA A 179 12.78 9.36 6.24
C ALA A 179 11.46 8.75 5.73
N VAL A 180 11.34 7.40 5.72
CA VAL A 180 10.10 6.70 5.34
C VAL A 180 8.96 7.05 6.31
N ARG A 181 9.21 7.09 7.62
CA ARG A 181 8.21 7.46 8.62
C ARG A 181 7.69 8.89 8.44
N GLU A 182 8.59 9.85 8.18
CA GLU A 182 8.20 11.24 7.92
C GLU A 182 7.38 11.35 6.64
N TYR A 183 7.78 10.64 5.59
CA TYR A 183 7.03 10.56 4.33
C TYR A 183 5.63 9.97 4.57
N ALA A 184 5.55 8.81 5.19
CA ALA A 184 4.29 8.12 5.45
C ALA A 184 3.33 8.95 6.33
N LYS A 185 3.86 9.67 7.32
CA LYS A 185 3.06 10.58 8.16
C LYS A 185 2.42 11.71 7.34
N ARG A 186 3.12 12.25 6.34
CA ARG A 186 2.56 13.28 5.44
C ARG A 186 1.47 12.71 4.54
N GLU A 187 1.61 11.45 4.16
CA GLU A 187 0.69 10.75 3.26
C GLU A 187 -0.42 10.00 4.01
N ASP A 188 -0.52 10.12 5.33
CA ASP A 188 -1.46 9.38 6.19
C ASP A 188 -1.40 7.86 5.95
N CYS A 189 -0.18 7.32 5.98
CA CYS A 189 0.10 5.89 5.80
C CYS A 189 0.76 5.29 7.04
N GLU A 190 0.52 4.01 7.27
CA GLU A 190 1.22 3.23 8.29
C GLU A 190 2.62 2.78 7.81
N VAL A 191 3.56 2.66 8.75
CA VAL A 191 4.90 2.10 8.53
C VAL A 191 5.19 1.09 9.63
N PHE A 192 5.70 -0.07 9.25
CA PHE A 192 6.31 -1.01 10.19
C PHE A 192 7.71 -1.39 9.71
N VAL A 193 8.55 -1.79 10.68
CA VAL A 193 9.93 -2.21 10.42
C VAL A 193 9.98 -3.73 10.40
N VAL A 194 10.71 -4.26 9.43
CA VAL A 194 10.90 -5.70 9.21
C VAL A 194 12.35 -5.96 8.78
N CYS A 195 12.89 -7.11 9.14
CA CYS A 195 14.09 -7.67 8.52
C CYS A 195 13.71 -8.95 7.79
N ALA A 196 13.78 -8.93 6.48
CA ALA A 196 13.36 -10.07 5.66
C ALA A 196 14.23 -11.31 5.90
N GLU A 197 15.51 -11.14 6.26
CA GLU A 197 16.43 -12.23 6.60
C GLU A 197 15.96 -12.94 7.88
N ILE A 198 15.65 -12.19 8.94
CA ILE A 198 15.12 -12.71 10.21
C ILE A 198 13.74 -13.37 10.00
N GLU A 199 12.86 -12.79 9.18
CA GLU A 199 11.57 -13.41 8.88
C GLU A 199 11.71 -14.76 8.15
N GLN A 200 12.72 -14.91 7.31
CA GLN A 200 13.03 -16.16 6.66
C GLN A 200 13.46 -17.23 7.69
N GLU A 201 14.32 -16.87 8.65
CA GLU A 201 14.74 -17.77 9.72
C GLU A 201 13.55 -18.18 10.61
N ILE A 202 12.72 -17.20 11.02
CA ILE A 202 11.52 -17.45 11.83
C ILE A 202 10.55 -18.41 11.14
N ALA A 203 10.44 -18.33 9.82
CA ALA A 203 9.52 -19.16 9.06
C ALA A 203 9.89 -20.65 9.05
N GLU A 204 11.14 -20.99 9.39
CA GLU A 204 11.63 -22.37 9.48
C GLU A 204 11.49 -22.96 10.90
N LEU A 205 11.16 -22.14 11.91
CA LEU A 205 11.06 -22.52 13.32
C LEU A 205 9.66 -22.99 13.69
N ASP A 206 9.56 -23.87 14.69
CA ASP A 206 8.27 -24.16 15.33
C ASP A 206 7.85 -23.05 16.31
N ASP A 207 6.62 -23.12 16.84
CA ASP A 207 6.05 -22.04 17.66
C ASP A 207 6.84 -21.77 18.95
N ASP A 208 7.41 -22.81 19.58
CA ASP A 208 8.19 -22.69 20.80
C ASP A 208 9.57 -22.08 20.50
N GLU A 209 10.23 -22.55 19.45
CA GLU A 209 11.51 -22.03 18.96
C GLU A 209 11.38 -20.58 18.50
N LYS A 210 10.30 -20.25 17.76
CA LYS A 210 10.00 -18.90 17.33
C LYS A 210 9.88 -17.95 18.52
N SER A 211 9.17 -18.35 19.58
CA SER A 211 8.99 -17.52 20.77
C SER A 211 10.31 -17.22 21.46
N MET A 212 11.18 -18.23 21.58
CA MET A 212 12.52 -18.09 22.18
C MET A 212 13.41 -17.17 21.32
N PHE A 213 13.38 -17.34 20.01
CA PHE A 213 14.19 -16.57 19.07
C PHE A 213 13.79 -15.07 19.08
N LEU A 214 12.49 -14.78 19.09
CA LEU A 214 11.99 -13.41 19.22
C LEU A 214 12.41 -12.76 20.56
N GLU A 215 12.36 -13.52 21.66
CA GLU A 215 12.79 -13.05 22.98
C GLU A 215 14.29 -12.74 23.00
N GLU A 216 15.14 -13.59 22.37
CA GLU A 216 16.58 -13.37 22.25
C GLU A 216 16.91 -12.08 21.46
N LEU A 217 16.14 -11.79 20.40
CA LEU A 217 16.26 -10.57 19.63
C LEU A 217 15.63 -9.35 20.31
N GLY A 218 14.98 -9.51 21.47
CA GLY A 218 14.26 -8.45 22.16
C GLY A 218 12.99 -7.99 21.45
N LEU A 219 12.44 -8.80 20.55
CA LEU A 219 11.25 -8.51 19.76
C LEU A 219 9.99 -9.07 20.46
N LYS A 220 8.90 -8.32 20.40
CA LYS A 220 7.59 -8.74 20.94
C LYS A 220 6.77 -9.57 19.94
N GLU A 221 7.02 -9.38 18.67
CA GLU A 221 6.30 -10.00 17.56
C GLU A 221 7.13 -9.98 16.28
N SER A 222 6.84 -10.90 15.36
CA SER A 222 7.50 -10.96 14.06
C SER A 222 7.01 -9.84 13.11
N GLY A 223 7.77 -9.58 12.05
CA GLY A 223 7.34 -8.66 10.98
C GLY A 223 6.06 -9.12 10.28
N LEU A 224 5.88 -10.44 10.11
CA LEU A 224 4.64 -11.01 9.58
C LEU A 224 3.44 -10.70 10.48
N GLU A 225 3.58 -10.79 11.81
CA GLU A 225 2.51 -10.45 12.75
C GLU A 225 2.18 -8.94 12.69
N LYS A 226 3.21 -8.08 12.58
CA LYS A 226 3.02 -6.64 12.35
C LYS A 226 2.26 -6.37 11.05
N LEU A 227 2.65 -7.05 9.95
CA LEU A 227 2.00 -6.95 8.65
C LEU A 227 0.52 -7.35 8.73
N ILE A 228 0.21 -8.47 9.36
CA ILE A 228 -1.16 -8.96 9.54
C ILE A 228 -1.99 -7.91 10.31
N LYS A 229 -1.49 -7.40 11.43
CA LYS A 229 -2.19 -6.38 12.23
C LYS A 229 -2.44 -5.09 11.45
N ALA A 230 -1.43 -4.56 10.77
CA ALA A 230 -1.53 -3.38 9.93
C ALA A 230 -2.55 -3.57 8.80
N SER A 231 -2.56 -4.76 8.17
CA SER A 231 -3.51 -5.08 7.09
C SER A 231 -4.95 -5.15 7.59
N TYR A 232 -5.20 -5.73 8.77
CA TYR A 232 -6.54 -5.71 9.38
C TYR A 232 -6.98 -4.30 9.79
N SER A 233 -6.06 -3.46 10.28
CA SER A 233 -6.34 -2.05 10.61
C SER A 233 -6.73 -1.25 9.36
N LEU A 234 -6.06 -1.53 8.23
CA LEU A 234 -6.24 -0.79 6.98
C LEU A 234 -7.55 -1.17 6.26
N LEU A 235 -7.91 -2.45 6.28
CA LEU A 235 -9.06 -2.98 5.51
C LEU A 235 -10.37 -3.03 6.33
N GLY A 236 -10.33 -2.70 7.65
CA GLY A 236 -11.50 -2.64 8.53
C GLY A 236 -11.85 -3.98 9.13
#